data_1d90ac2a40001d958185dd8dc11ee651
#
_entry.id   1d90ac2a40001d958185dd8dc11ee651
#
_cell.length_a   1.000
_cell.length_b   1.000
_cell.length_c   1.000
_cell.angle_alpha   90.00
_cell.angle_beta   90.00
_cell.angle_gamma   90.00
#
_symmetry.space_group_name_H-M   'P 1'
#
loop_
_entity.id
_entity.type
_entity.pdbx_description
1 polymer ?
#
loop_
_entity_poly.entity_id
_entity_poly.type
_entity_poly.pdbx_seq_one_letter_code
_entity_poly.pdbx_strand_id
1 'polypeptide(L)'
;MELHLPETVPLPETSAHVSHVPPSWLAGMVIFPFGLVVGFTITALPFLLTRRGIPLDRVASTSALVMSPTFWGFLLCPVLDTGLTRRAYCWLMAAVSAACFSLALTVLSPTRLGLTTGILLVGELAIVMYGNAANGWLAEFLPDHLRGSVAGWTNVANLGGGAVGALAVMSLASHLKMQWIGLGVATCIVLGVLPTVVFPASRRSSFTFGEVFTETLKTTWQACRRRECLVGFALFLAPVGAAAGINLFSGLGRDFHTSEHVVVLVTGLGCAIAASIGALVGGYAANHMSRGYLYLGAGAGIVAVSLTLALTGHTAAAFIAGALIYNALTGVVYASFNALGFQLTGQKSAVASTQLALFTAAINAAVVYMTWADGQGYKHFGVRGLFLVDGLASAVALVPLLLLVRRGLPKVGETLEEAKA
;
A
#
# COMPACT_ATOMS: atom_id res chain seq x y z
N MET A 1 -21.69 41.89 25.11
CA MET A 1 -21.06 40.87 25.91
C MET A 1 -20.05 40.16 24.96
N GLU A 2 -18.90 40.84 24.82
CA GLU A 2 -17.80 40.39 23.95
C GLU A 2 -17.13 39.22 24.60
N LEU A 3 -17.13 38.06 23.90
CA LEU A 3 -16.39 36.89 24.29
C LEU A 3 -14.90 37.14 24.03
N HIS A 4 -14.13 37.39 25.10
CA HIS A 4 -12.69 37.35 25.08
C HIS A 4 -12.24 35.93 24.69
N LEU A 5 -11.75 35.80 23.45
CA LEU A 5 -10.96 34.63 23.04
C LEU A 5 -9.64 34.67 23.81
N PRO A 6 -9.21 33.58 24.44
CA PRO A 6 -7.90 33.57 25.10
C PRO A 6 -6.83 33.76 24.03
N GLU A 7 -5.91 34.70 24.31
CA GLU A 7 -4.71 34.96 23.54
C GLU A 7 -3.99 33.64 23.24
N THR A 8 -3.71 33.44 21.96
CA THR A 8 -2.90 32.32 21.50
C THR A 8 -1.55 32.38 22.19
N VAL A 9 -1.34 31.47 23.14
CA VAL A 9 -0.02 31.25 23.75
C VAL A 9 0.98 31.02 22.61
N PRO A 10 2.01 31.87 22.43
CA PRO A 10 3.02 31.63 21.42
C PRO A 10 3.71 30.31 21.75
N LEU A 11 3.51 29.33 20.87
CA LEU A 11 4.23 28.07 20.95
C LEU A 11 5.73 28.40 20.89
N PRO A 12 6.55 27.82 21.77
CA PRO A 12 7.99 28.06 21.73
C PRO A 12 8.48 27.67 20.33
N GLU A 13 9.04 28.64 19.60
CA GLU A 13 9.80 28.43 18.38
C GLU A 13 11.05 27.62 18.72
N THR A 14 10.89 26.34 18.96
CA THR A 14 11.98 25.40 18.81
C THR A 14 12.13 25.16 17.32
N SER A 15 12.83 26.07 16.66
CA SER A 15 13.52 25.82 15.41
C SER A 15 14.57 24.72 15.64
N ALA A 16 14.10 23.50 15.90
CA ALA A 16 14.94 22.33 15.74
C ALA A 16 15.26 22.28 14.24
N HIS A 17 16.44 22.75 13.90
CA HIS A 17 17.08 22.55 12.61
C HIS A 17 16.88 21.09 12.22
N VAL A 18 15.95 20.81 11.29
CA VAL A 18 15.92 19.56 10.55
C VAL A 18 17.12 19.61 9.60
N SER A 19 18.31 19.48 10.18
CA SER A 19 19.58 19.62 9.47
C SER A 19 19.88 18.42 8.55
N HIS A 20 19.14 17.30 8.65
CA HIS A 20 19.32 16.14 7.79
C HIS A 20 18.01 15.36 7.63
N VAL A 21 17.34 15.53 6.48
CA VAL A 21 16.32 14.57 6.04
C VAL A 21 17.07 13.34 5.49
N PRO A 22 16.83 12.15 6.04
CA PRO A 22 17.50 10.94 5.58
C PRO A 22 17.23 10.70 4.08
N PRO A 23 18.17 10.03 3.36
CA PRO A 23 17.96 9.67 1.95
C PRO A 23 16.66 8.89 1.75
N SER A 24 15.93 9.17 0.66
CA SER A 24 14.60 8.60 0.39
C SER A 24 14.58 7.07 0.36
N TRP A 25 15.67 6.41 -0.03
CA TRP A 25 15.78 4.94 -0.03
C TRP A 25 15.70 4.32 1.36
N LEU A 26 16.11 5.05 2.42
CA LEU A 26 15.95 4.57 3.80
C LEU A 26 14.48 4.44 4.19
N ALA A 27 13.60 5.32 3.67
CA ALA A 27 12.16 5.16 3.88
C ALA A 27 11.64 3.86 3.24
N GLY A 28 12.21 3.47 2.09
CA GLY A 28 11.95 2.15 1.50
C GLY A 28 12.36 1.01 2.45
N MET A 29 13.54 1.07 3.05
CA MET A 29 13.97 0.05 4.03
C MET A 29 13.01 -0.05 5.22
N VAL A 30 12.50 1.09 5.71
CA VAL A 30 11.49 1.10 6.79
C VAL A 30 10.20 0.41 6.35
N ILE A 31 9.77 0.54 5.10
CA ILE A 31 8.54 -0.10 4.60
C ILE A 31 8.77 -1.56 4.14
N PHE A 32 10.00 -1.98 3.91
CA PHE A 32 10.33 -3.33 3.47
C PHE A 32 9.72 -4.46 4.32
N PRO A 33 9.72 -4.41 5.68
CA PRO A 33 9.06 -5.44 6.49
C PRO A 33 7.58 -5.64 6.16
N PHE A 34 6.86 -4.54 5.90
CA PHE A 34 5.46 -4.59 5.48
C PHE A 34 5.31 -5.33 4.14
N GLY A 35 6.08 -4.93 3.13
CA GLY A 35 6.06 -5.60 1.82
C GLY A 35 6.39 -7.09 1.92
N LEU A 36 7.46 -7.46 2.65
CA LEU A 36 7.87 -8.84 2.86
C LEU A 36 6.75 -9.69 3.44
N VAL A 37 6.06 -9.21 4.47
CA VAL A 37 4.98 -9.94 5.14
C VAL A 37 3.75 -10.05 4.22
N VAL A 38 3.37 -9.00 3.53
CA VAL A 38 2.27 -9.02 2.55
C VAL A 38 2.54 -10.06 1.46
N GLY A 39 3.76 -10.08 0.89
CA GLY A 39 4.14 -11.08 -0.10
C GLY A 39 4.17 -12.50 0.45
N PHE A 40 4.60 -12.67 1.71
CA PHE A 40 4.50 -13.95 2.41
C PHE A 40 3.05 -14.42 2.48
N THR A 41 2.13 -13.57 2.93
CA THR A 41 0.73 -13.93 3.17
C THR A 41 -0.02 -14.21 1.87
N ILE A 42 0.25 -13.44 0.81
CA ILE A 42 -0.42 -13.60 -0.49
C ILE A 42 0.10 -14.82 -1.25
N THR A 43 1.40 -15.09 -1.18
CA THR A 43 2.03 -16.07 -2.09
C THR A 43 2.64 -17.26 -1.36
N ALA A 44 3.47 -17.03 -0.35
CA ALA A 44 4.19 -18.10 0.31
C ALA A 44 3.30 -18.93 1.24
N LEU A 45 2.37 -18.30 1.96
CA LEU A 45 1.46 -19.00 2.88
C LEU A 45 0.57 -20.02 2.15
N PRO A 46 -0.16 -19.68 1.07
CA PRO A 46 -0.91 -20.68 0.29
C PRO A 46 -0.05 -21.85 -0.19
N PHE A 47 1.15 -21.55 -0.70
CA PHE A 47 2.11 -22.58 -1.13
C PHE A 47 2.50 -23.52 0.01
N LEU A 48 2.84 -22.98 1.18
CA LEU A 48 3.23 -23.79 2.34
C LEU A 48 2.10 -24.68 2.87
N LEU A 49 0.86 -24.15 2.87
CA LEU A 49 -0.33 -24.88 3.29
C LEU A 49 -0.66 -26.02 2.32
N THR A 50 -0.67 -25.74 1.01
CA THR A 50 -0.92 -26.74 -0.03
C THR A 50 0.14 -27.85 0.00
N ARG A 51 1.41 -27.50 0.17
CA ARG A 51 2.50 -28.49 0.29
C ARG A 51 2.36 -29.41 1.50
N ARG A 52 1.61 -28.99 2.53
CA ARG A 52 1.28 -29.81 3.69
C ARG A 52 -0.01 -30.64 3.56
N GLY A 53 -0.58 -30.68 2.36
CA GLY A 53 -1.78 -31.45 2.07
C GLY A 53 -3.06 -30.84 2.61
N ILE A 54 -3.05 -29.53 2.95
CA ILE A 54 -4.29 -28.85 3.39
C ILE A 54 -5.17 -28.63 2.17
N PRO A 55 -6.47 -28.98 2.21
CA PRO A 55 -7.40 -28.78 1.12
C PRO A 55 -7.48 -27.33 0.67
N LEU A 56 -7.66 -27.11 -0.64
CA LEU A 56 -7.57 -25.78 -1.26
C LEU A 56 -8.62 -24.79 -0.73
N ASP A 57 -9.81 -25.25 -0.38
CA ASP A 57 -10.85 -24.46 0.25
C ASP A 57 -10.41 -23.88 1.62
N ARG A 58 -9.72 -24.71 2.43
CA ARG A 58 -9.13 -24.29 3.70
C ARG A 58 -7.91 -23.39 3.50
N VAL A 59 -7.10 -23.63 2.48
CA VAL A 59 -6.00 -22.73 2.12
C VAL A 59 -6.53 -21.35 1.78
N ALA A 60 -7.54 -21.27 0.92
CA ALA A 60 -8.15 -20.01 0.50
C ALA A 60 -8.78 -19.26 1.70
N SER A 61 -9.58 -19.94 2.53
CA SER A 61 -10.20 -19.30 3.71
C SER A 61 -9.17 -18.86 4.75
N THR A 62 -8.12 -19.65 5.00
CA THR A 62 -7.02 -19.27 5.89
C THR A 62 -6.30 -18.03 5.39
N SER A 63 -5.91 -18.00 4.11
CA SER A 63 -5.22 -16.86 3.51
C SER A 63 -6.08 -15.59 3.52
N ALA A 64 -7.36 -15.71 3.17
CA ALA A 64 -8.30 -14.59 3.22
C ALA A 64 -8.47 -14.03 4.64
N LEU A 65 -8.57 -14.91 5.64
CA LEU A 65 -8.70 -14.50 7.03
C LEU A 65 -7.43 -13.80 7.53
N VAL A 66 -6.25 -14.37 7.25
CA VAL A 66 -4.96 -13.76 7.65
C VAL A 66 -4.77 -12.39 7.00
N MET A 67 -5.14 -12.22 5.72
CA MET A 67 -5.06 -10.93 5.02
C MET A 67 -6.12 -9.91 5.46
N SER A 68 -7.17 -10.32 6.15
CA SER A 68 -8.31 -9.45 6.46
C SER A 68 -7.94 -8.14 7.17
N PRO A 69 -6.90 -8.05 8.03
CA PRO A 69 -6.48 -6.78 8.64
C PRO A 69 -6.11 -5.68 7.64
N THR A 70 -5.70 -6.01 6.42
CA THR A 70 -5.41 -5.02 5.37
C THR A 70 -6.66 -4.21 4.98
N PHE A 71 -7.87 -4.74 5.22
CA PHE A 71 -9.14 -4.10 4.89
C PHE A 71 -9.77 -3.34 6.07
N TRP A 72 -9.68 -3.86 7.29
CA TRP A 72 -10.33 -3.27 8.46
C TRP A 72 -9.36 -2.67 9.49
N GLY A 73 -8.05 -2.94 9.35
CA GLY A 73 -7.04 -2.47 10.30
C GLY A 73 -7.00 -0.95 10.46
N PHE A 74 -7.49 -0.18 9.46
CA PHE A 74 -7.61 1.27 9.56
C PHE A 74 -8.49 1.71 10.75
N LEU A 75 -9.43 0.88 11.21
CA LEU A 75 -10.27 1.17 12.38
C LEU A 75 -9.46 1.30 13.67
N LEU A 76 -8.29 0.66 13.74
CA LEU A 76 -7.39 0.71 14.88
C LEU A 76 -6.31 1.80 14.75
N CYS A 77 -6.18 2.45 13.58
CA CYS A 77 -5.18 3.48 13.35
C CYS A 77 -5.26 4.70 14.29
N PRO A 78 -6.44 5.10 14.82
CA PRO A 78 -6.50 6.12 15.86
C PRO A 78 -5.56 5.86 17.05
N VAL A 79 -5.33 4.58 17.40
CA VAL A 79 -4.38 4.19 18.45
C VAL A 79 -2.96 4.66 18.14
N LEU A 80 -2.55 4.65 16.87
CA LEU A 80 -1.20 5.04 16.42
C LEU A 80 -0.95 6.55 16.50
N ASP A 81 -2.01 7.32 16.51
CA ASP A 81 -1.94 8.78 16.61
C ASP A 81 -1.99 9.27 18.07
N THR A 82 -1.86 8.35 19.07
CA THR A 82 -2.07 8.60 20.49
C THR A 82 -1.03 7.95 21.39
N GLY A 83 -0.83 8.46 22.56
CA GLY A 83 -0.03 7.88 23.67
C GLY A 83 1.45 7.78 23.38
N LEU A 84 1.88 6.81 22.58
CA LEU A 84 3.27 6.59 22.23
C LEU A 84 3.68 7.43 21.01
N THR A 85 4.98 7.56 20.78
CA THR A 85 5.49 8.09 19.51
C THR A 85 5.28 7.09 18.39
N ARG A 86 5.06 7.57 17.14
CA ARG A 86 4.93 6.68 15.96
C ARG A 86 6.15 5.77 15.79
N ARG A 87 7.34 6.25 16.15
CA ARG A 87 8.56 5.45 16.21
C ARG A 87 8.44 4.28 17.19
N ALA A 88 7.93 4.53 18.40
CA ALA A 88 7.73 3.46 19.39
C ALA A 88 6.71 2.43 18.93
N TYR A 89 5.64 2.87 18.26
CA TYR A 89 4.68 1.96 17.62
C TYR A 89 5.33 1.12 16.52
N CYS A 90 6.20 1.69 15.68
CA CYS A 90 6.93 0.90 14.68
C CYS A 90 7.74 -0.23 15.33
N TRP A 91 8.48 0.06 16.38
CA TRP A 91 9.27 -0.96 17.09
C TRP A 91 8.39 -2.03 17.75
N LEU A 92 7.34 -1.62 18.44
CA LEU A 92 6.41 -2.52 19.12
C LEU A 92 5.70 -3.46 18.12
N MET A 93 5.11 -2.88 17.07
CA MET A 93 4.35 -3.64 16.09
C MET A 93 5.24 -4.57 15.27
N ALA A 94 6.46 -4.15 14.93
CA ALA A 94 7.44 -5.02 14.27
C ALA A 94 7.87 -6.18 15.17
N ALA A 95 8.10 -5.94 16.45
CA ALA A 95 8.45 -7.00 17.40
C ALA A 95 7.32 -8.02 17.55
N VAL A 96 6.07 -7.56 17.68
CA VAL A 96 4.87 -8.44 17.74
C VAL A 96 4.75 -9.24 16.44
N SER A 97 4.85 -8.60 15.28
CA SER A 97 4.76 -9.28 14.00
C SER A 97 5.86 -10.33 13.84
N ALA A 98 7.13 -9.97 14.11
CA ALA A 98 8.26 -10.88 14.04
C ALA A 98 8.08 -12.13 14.94
N ALA A 99 7.63 -11.92 16.18
CA ALA A 99 7.35 -13.00 17.11
C ALA A 99 6.20 -13.91 16.59
N CYS A 100 5.12 -13.32 16.11
CA CYS A 100 3.97 -14.06 15.59
C CYS A 100 4.34 -14.89 14.34
N PHE A 101 5.04 -14.31 13.36
CA PHE A 101 5.44 -15.05 12.15
C PHE A 101 6.45 -16.15 12.47
N SER A 102 7.42 -15.92 13.36
CA SER A 102 8.34 -16.95 13.82
C SER A 102 7.60 -18.09 14.52
N LEU A 103 6.73 -17.79 15.46
CA LEU A 103 5.95 -18.78 16.20
C LEU A 103 4.98 -19.56 15.29
N ALA A 104 4.25 -18.85 14.40
CA ALA A 104 3.30 -19.47 13.50
C ALA A 104 3.96 -20.51 12.59
N LEU A 105 5.13 -20.19 12.01
CA LEU A 105 5.87 -21.12 11.16
C LEU A 105 6.43 -22.30 11.95
N THR A 106 6.76 -22.12 13.23
CA THR A 106 7.21 -23.19 14.11
C THR A 106 6.09 -24.20 14.41
N VAL A 107 4.86 -23.71 14.67
CA VAL A 107 3.71 -24.56 15.02
C VAL A 107 2.86 -24.97 13.81
N LEU A 108 3.24 -24.57 12.60
CA LEU A 108 2.50 -24.82 11.37
C LEU A 108 2.31 -26.32 11.13
N SER A 109 1.10 -26.81 11.30
CA SER A 109 0.70 -28.19 11.00
C SER A 109 -0.79 -28.27 10.65
N PRO A 110 -1.24 -29.29 9.86
CA PRO A 110 -2.66 -29.47 9.53
C PRO A 110 -3.55 -29.60 10.76
N THR A 111 -3.04 -30.22 11.84
CA THR A 111 -3.79 -30.43 13.10
C THR A 111 -3.93 -29.16 13.94
N ARG A 112 -3.08 -28.17 13.74
CA ARG A 112 -3.05 -26.90 14.48
C ARG A 112 -3.33 -25.68 13.58
N LEU A 113 -4.03 -25.92 12.46
CA LEU A 113 -4.27 -24.85 11.46
C LEU A 113 -4.98 -23.63 12.09
N GLY A 114 -5.99 -23.85 12.93
CA GLY A 114 -6.70 -22.75 13.60
C GLY A 114 -5.79 -21.90 14.49
N LEU A 115 -4.92 -22.54 15.29
CA LEU A 115 -3.93 -21.83 16.11
C LEU A 115 -2.95 -21.05 15.25
N THR A 116 -2.40 -21.68 14.20
CA THR A 116 -1.49 -21.03 13.26
C THR A 116 -2.15 -19.80 12.60
N THR A 117 -3.41 -19.95 12.15
CA THR A 117 -4.19 -18.86 11.55
C THR A 117 -4.38 -17.70 12.52
N GLY A 118 -4.73 -17.99 13.78
CA GLY A 118 -4.90 -16.96 14.82
C GLY A 118 -3.60 -16.20 15.10
N ILE A 119 -2.46 -16.90 15.20
CA ILE A 119 -1.16 -16.27 15.40
C ILE A 119 -0.77 -15.42 14.18
N LEU A 120 -0.96 -15.93 12.95
CA LEU A 120 -0.69 -15.16 11.71
C LEU A 120 -1.60 -13.94 11.60
N LEU A 121 -2.87 -14.04 11.97
CA LEU A 121 -3.80 -12.91 11.96
C LEU A 121 -3.31 -11.76 12.87
N VAL A 122 -2.84 -12.10 14.07
CA VAL A 122 -2.26 -11.11 15.00
C VAL A 122 -0.98 -10.52 14.40
N GLY A 123 -0.12 -11.34 13.80
CA GLY A 123 1.12 -10.90 13.13
C GLY A 123 0.85 -9.98 11.95
N GLU A 124 -0.16 -10.30 11.13
CA GLU A 124 -0.60 -9.49 9.98
C GLU A 124 -1.20 -8.16 10.44
N LEU A 125 -2.05 -8.18 11.47
CA LEU A 125 -2.56 -6.94 12.08
C LEU A 125 -1.43 -6.05 12.57
N ALA A 126 -0.45 -6.63 13.26
CA ALA A 126 0.71 -5.89 13.76
C ALA A 126 1.52 -5.27 12.62
N ILE A 127 1.76 -5.98 11.51
CA ILE A 127 2.52 -5.41 10.38
C ILE A 127 1.72 -4.35 9.63
N VAL A 128 0.40 -4.47 9.53
CA VAL A 128 -0.48 -3.44 8.97
C VAL A 128 -0.42 -2.17 9.83
N MET A 129 -0.49 -2.32 11.16
CA MET A 129 -0.35 -1.21 12.09
C MET A 129 1.05 -0.57 12.01
N TYR A 130 2.10 -1.39 11.86
CA TYR A 130 3.46 -0.92 11.59
C TYR A 130 3.53 -0.05 10.34
N GLY A 131 3.01 -0.54 9.22
CA GLY A 131 3.01 0.19 7.94
C GLY A 131 2.27 1.53 8.05
N ASN A 132 1.13 1.56 8.72
CA ASN A 132 0.36 2.79 8.94
C ASN A 132 1.09 3.78 9.87
N ALA A 133 1.75 3.30 10.94
CA ALA A 133 2.57 4.13 11.82
C ALA A 133 3.77 4.73 11.07
N ALA A 134 4.46 3.93 10.27
CA ALA A 134 5.60 4.36 9.46
C ALA A 134 5.19 5.40 8.42
N ASN A 135 4.12 5.17 7.67
CA ASN A 135 3.61 6.12 6.68
C ASN A 135 3.14 7.43 7.34
N GLY A 136 2.42 7.35 8.47
CA GLY A 136 2.02 8.52 9.23
C GLY A 136 3.21 9.33 9.75
N TRP A 137 4.28 8.64 10.18
CA TRP A 137 5.51 9.27 10.62
C TRP A 137 6.26 9.92 9.46
N LEU A 138 6.39 9.24 8.30
CA LEU A 138 6.98 9.83 7.10
C LEU A 138 6.24 11.09 6.67
N ALA A 139 4.90 11.09 6.68
CA ALA A 139 4.10 12.27 6.33
C ALA A 139 4.36 13.47 7.26
N GLU A 140 4.74 13.23 8.53
CA GLU A 140 4.93 14.26 9.54
C GLU A 140 6.11 15.20 9.24
N PHE A 141 7.22 14.69 8.72
CA PHE A 141 8.45 15.46 8.53
C PHE A 141 8.91 15.64 7.08
N LEU A 142 8.27 14.95 6.13
CA LEU A 142 8.70 15.00 4.74
C LEU A 142 8.41 16.36 4.09
N PRO A 143 9.46 17.08 3.59
CA PRO A 143 9.27 18.26 2.78
C PRO A 143 8.64 17.89 1.43
N ASP A 144 7.92 18.83 0.83
CA ASP A 144 7.10 18.57 -0.36
C ASP A 144 7.89 18.00 -1.54
N HIS A 145 9.11 18.52 -1.77
CA HIS A 145 9.99 18.11 -2.86
C HIS A 145 10.54 16.67 -2.74
N LEU A 146 10.44 16.02 -1.56
CA LEU A 146 10.89 14.64 -1.35
C LEU A 146 9.75 13.63 -1.31
N ARG A 147 8.49 14.08 -1.21
CA ARG A 147 7.33 13.18 -1.06
C ARG A 147 7.20 12.17 -2.20
N GLY A 148 7.45 12.60 -3.43
CA GLY A 148 7.45 11.72 -4.59
C GLY A 148 8.55 10.67 -4.53
N SER A 149 9.80 11.07 -4.27
CA SER A 149 10.93 10.13 -4.15
C SER A 149 10.72 9.11 -3.04
N VAL A 150 10.24 9.55 -1.88
CA VAL A 150 9.91 8.64 -0.76
C VAL A 150 8.77 7.71 -1.15
N ALA A 151 7.71 8.20 -1.79
CA ALA A 151 6.61 7.38 -2.28
C ALA A 151 7.10 6.32 -3.30
N GLY A 152 8.02 6.67 -4.18
CA GLY A 152 8.66 5.71 -5.09
C GLY A 152 9.39 4.60 -4.36
N TRP A 153 10.29 4.94 -3.44
CA TRP A 153 11.07 3.96 -2.68
C TRP A 153 10.24 3.10 -1.75
N THR A 154 9.21 3.65 -1.10
CA THR A 154 8.30 2.88 -0.26
C THR A 154 7.48 1.88 -1.07
N ASN A 155 7.09 2.21 -2.31
CA ASN A 155 6.42 1.27 -3.19
C ASN A 155 7.37 0.21 -3.76
N VAL A 156 8.62 0.54 -4.08
CA VAL A 156 9.66 -0.47 -4.42
C VAL A 156 9.80 -1.48 -3.29
N ALA A 157 9.87 -1.01 -2.06
CA ALA A 157 10.00 -1.87 -0.89
C ALA A 157 8.75 -2.72 -0.64
N ASN A 158 7.56 -2.17 -0.87
CA ASN A 158 6.31 -2.92 -0.73
C ASN A 158 6.18 -4.00 -1.82
N LEU A 159 6.26 -3.61 -3.09
CA LEU A 159 6.06 -4.53 -4.22
C LEU A 159 7.25 -5.48 -4.41
N GLY A 160 8.47 -4.95 -4.43
CA GLY A 160 9.69 -5.73 -4.57
C GLY A 160 10.00 -6.56 -3.32
N GLY A 161 9.79 -6.01 -2.13
CA GLY A 161 9.94 -6.72 -0.86
C GLY A 161 8.99 -7.92 -0.76
N GLY A 162 7.75 -7.76 -1.24
CA GLY A 162 6.78 -8.83 -1.31
C GLY A 162 7.23 -9.99 -2.20
N ALA A 163 7.70 -9.67 -3.41
CA ALA A 163 8.19 -10.68 -4.35
C ALA A 163 9.44 -11.40 -3.80
N VAL A 164 10.42 -10.66 -3.30
CA VAL A 164 11.66 -11.22 -2.71
C VAL A 164 11.33 -12.10 -1.50
N GLY A 165 10.46 -11.62 -0.60
CA GLY A 165 10.06 -12.37 0.59
C GLY A 165 9.36 -13.69 0.25
N ALA A 166 8.41 -13.64 -0.69
CA ALA A 166 7.70 -14.83 -1.13
C ALA A 166 8.64 -15.86 -1.78
N LEU A 167 9.46 -15.42 -2.74
CA LEU A 167 10.42 -16.29 -3.43
C LEU A 167 11.43 -16.90 -2.47
N ALA A 168 11.99 -16.11 -1.55
CA ALA A 168 12.93 -16.59 -0.55
C ALA A 168 12.31 -17.69 0.33
N VAL A 169 11.11 -17.45 0.86
CA VAL A 169 10.41 -18.45 1.69
C VAL A 169 10.11 -19.71 0.90
N MET A 170 9.57 -19.59 -0.32
CA MET A 170 9.23 -20.75 -1.16
C MET A 170 10.46 -21.58 -1.54
N SER A 171 11.58 -20.94 -1.89
CA SER A 171 12.83 -21.60 -2.23
C SER A 171 13.46 -22.30 -1.01
N LEU A 172 13.46 -21.63 0.13
CA LEU A 172 14.06 -22.18 1.36
C LEU A 172 13.20 -23.28 1.99
N ALA A 173 11.89 -23.32 1.71
CA ALA A 173 10.96 -24.29 2.29
C ALA A 173 11.29 -25.75 1.92
N SER A 174 12.05 -25.99 0.84
CA SER A 174 12.53 -27.32 0.45
C SER A 174 13.83 -27.73 1.16
N HIS A 175 14.57 -26.80 1.69
CA HIS A 175 15.93 -27.02 2.22
C HIS A 175 16.01 -26.81 3.74
N LEU A 176 15.17 -25.96 4.30
CA LEU A 176 15.24 -25.58 5.73
C LEU A 176 13.99 -26.01 6.50
N LYS A 177 14.16 -26.27 7.80
CA LYS A 177 13.04 -26.45 8.72
C LYS A 177 12.28 -25.13 8.87
N MET A 178 10.94 -25.21 9.01
CA MET A 178 10.06 -24.03 9.10
C MET A 178 10.45 -23.05 10.22
N GLN A 179 10.98 -23.54 11.33
CA GLN A 179 11.48 -22.69 12.42
C GLN A 179 12.59 -21.73 11.98
N TRP A 180 13.51 -22.19 11.11
CA TRP A 180 14.59 -21.33 10.60
C TRP A 180 14.08 -20.31 9.58
N ILE A 181 13.08 -20.70 8.78
CA ILE A 181 12.40 -19.77 7.87
C ILE A 181 11.66 -18.71 8.68
N GLY A 182 10.94 -19.10 9.73
CA GLY A 182 10.26 -18.19 10.65
C GLY A 182 11.22 -17.20 11.31
N LEU A 183 12.37 -17.70 11.78
CA LEU A 183 13.42 -16.86 12.35
C LEU A 183 14.01 -15.90 11.31
N GLY A 184 14.22 -16.36 10.07
CA GLY A 184 14.67 -15.51 8.95
C GLY A 184 13.70 -14.37 8.65
N VAL A 185 12.40 -14.67 8.54
CA VAL A 185 11.35 -13.65 8.35
C VAL A 185 11.35 -12.66 9.51
N ALA A 186 11.39 -13.15 10.77
CA ALA A 186 11.45 -12.31 11.95
C ALA A 186 12.69 -11.40 11.96
N THR A 187 13.85 -11.94 11.60
CA THR A 187 15.10 -11.17 11.49
C THR A 187 14.97 -10.06 10.43
N CYS A 188 14.43 -10.37 9.25
CA CYS A 188 14.19 -9.36 8.21
C CYS A 188 13.24 -8.24 8.68
N ILE A 189 12.18 -8.58 9.42
CA ILE A 189 11.26 -7.58 10.00
C ILE A 189 12.01 -6.67 10.97
N VAL A 190 12.81 -7.22 11.89
CA VAL A 190 13.56 -6.45 12.90
C VAL A 190 14.65 -5.60 12.24
N LEU A 191 15.38 -6.13 11.27
CA LEU A 191 16.42 -5.38 10.55
C LEU A 191 15.83 -4.20 9.77
N GLY A 192 14.63 -4.37 9.17
CA GLY A 192 13.95 -3.29 8.45
C GLY A 192 13.48 -2.15 9.33
N VAL A 193 13.34 -2.34 10.64
CA VAL A 193 13.01 -1.27 11.59
C VAL A 193 14.24 -0.45 12.01
N LEU A 194 15.44 -1.02 11.94
CA LEU A 194 16.67 -0.35 12.39
C LEU A 194 16.90 1.03 11.76
N PRO A 195 16.65 1.27 10.46
CA PRO A 195 16.83 2.60 9.87
C PRO A 195 16.00 3.70 10.55
N THR A 196 14.91 3.34 11.24
CA THR A 196 14.09 4.31 12.00
C THR A 196 14.90 5.08 13.05
N VAL A 197 16.05 4.57 13.49
CA VAL A 197 16.92 5.24 14.45
C VAL A 197 17.51 6.55 13.88
N VAL A 198 17.76 6.59 12.57
CA VAL A 198 18.34 7.74 11.86
C VAL A 198 17.30 8.83 11.54
N PHE A 199 16.01 8.48 11.57
CA PHE A 199 14.94 9.43 11.24
C PHE A 199 14.70 10.44 12.39
N PRO A 200 14.17 11.65 12.09
CA PRO A 200 13.83 12.64 13.09
C PRO A 200 12.91 12.09 14.18
N ALA A 201 13.02 12.58 15.39
CA ALA A 201 12.16 12.17 16.50
C ALA A 201 10.68 12.41 16.14
N SER A 202 9.85 11.39 16.27
CA SER A 202 8.42 11.51 16.13
C SER A 202 7.83 12.27 17.33
N ARG A 203 6.88 13.15 17.10
CA ARG A 203 6.20 13.88 18.17
C ARG A 203 5.40 12.90 19.04
N ARG A 204 5.40 13.15 20.33
CA ARG A 204 4.50 12.45 21.25
C ARG A 204 3.14 13.11 21.17
N SER A 205 2.09 12.30 21.06
CA SER A 205 0.73 12.82 21.10
C SER A 205 0.45 13.45 22.48
N SER A 206 -0.24 14.58 22.49
CA SER A 206 -0.71 15.24 23.72
C SER A 206 -2.00 14.64 24.27
N PHE A 207 -2.61 13.72 23.56
CA PHE A 207 -3.90 13.12 23.94
C PHE A 207 -3.75 11.89 24.83
N THR A 208 -4.61 11.76 25.85
CA THR A 208 -4.77 10.56 26.66
C THR A 208 -5.67 9.54 25.94
N PHE A 209 -5.52 8.25 26.26
CA PHE A 209 -6.20 7.15 25.55
C PHE A 209 -7.74 7.25 25.57
N GLY A 210 -8.33 7.87 26.60
CA GLY A 210 -9.80 8.02 26.72
C GLY A 210 -10.38 9.20 25.95
N GLU A 211 -9.65 10.31 25.85
CA GLU A 211 -10.06 11.50 25.08
C GLU A 211 -9.86 11.30 23.58
N VAL A 212 -9.00 10.38 23.26
CA VAL A 212 -8.36 10.17 21.97
C VAL A 212 -9.31 9.67 20.90
N PHE A 213 -10.13 8.68 21.21
CA PHE A 213 -10.96 8.06 20.16
C PHE A 213 -11.96 9.05 19.61
N THR A 214 -12.60 9.82 20.47
CA THR A 214 -13.60 10.82 20.07
C THR A 214 -12.96 12.03 19.38
N GLU A 215 -11.85 12.54 19.93
CA GLU A 215 -11.12 13.68 19.32
C GLU A 215 -10.42 13.28 18.02
N THR A 216 -9.80 12.10 17.96
CA THR A 216 -9.19 11.60 16.71
C THR A 216 -10.23 11.39 15.63
N LEU A 217 -11.39 10.80 15.94
CA LEU A 217 -12.49 10.66 14.98
C LEU A 217 -12.99 12.02 14.51
N LYS A 218 -13.21 12.97 15.43
CA LYS A 218 -13.68 14.32 15.10
C LYS A 218 -12.65 15.07 14.25
N THR A 219 -11.37 15.04 14.63
CA THR A 219 -10.28 15.68 13.89
C THR A 219 -10.07 15.02 12.53
N THR A 220 -10.13 13.69 12.46
CA THR A 220 -10.06 12.94 11.20
C THR A 220 -11.24 13.30 10.29
N TRP A 221 -12.46 13.34 10.84
CA TRP A 221 -13.64 13.73 10.11
C TRP A 221 -13.53 15.16 9.54
N GLN A 222 -13.07 16.12 10.36
CA GLN A 222 -12.84 17.49 9.92
C GLN A 222 -11.74 17.57 8.84
N ALA A 223 -10.64 16.83 9.02
CA ALA A 223 -9.55 16.75 8.03
C ALA A 223 -10.04 16.13 6.72
N CYS A 224 -10.82 15.05 6.79
CA CYS A 224 -11.34 14.35 5.60
C CYS A 224 -12.42 15.16 4.86
N ARG A 225 -13.12 16.08 5.53
CA ARG A 225 -14.11 16.98 4.89
C ARG A 225 -13.51 18.14 4.11
N ARG A 226 -12.20 18.37 4.21
CA ARG A 226 -11.54 19.37 3.36
C ARG A 226 -11.74 18.99 1.89
N ARG A 227 -11.96 19.97 1.03
CA ARG A 227 -12.24 19.77 -0.40
C ARG A 227 -11.17 18.93 -1.08
N GLU A 228 -9.91 19.20 -0.79
CA GLU A 228 -8.76 18.49 -1.34
C GLU A 228 -8.78 17.00 -0.95
N CYS A 229 -9.12 16.70 0.31
CA CYS A 229 -9.24 15.31 0.79
C CYS A 229 -10.43 14.60 0.14
N LEU A 230 -11.56 15.28 -0.04
CA LEU A 230 -12.72 14.70 -0.74
C LEU A 230 -12.38 14.37 -2.20
N VAL A 231 -11.62 15.24 -2.89
CA VAL A 231 -11.12 14.94 -4.23
C VAL A 231 -10.17 13.75 -4.20
N GLY A 232 -9.26 13.67 -3.20
CA GLY A 232 -8.40 12.50 -3.00
C GLY A 232 -9.20 11.22 -2.80
N PHE A 233 -10.22 11.21 -1.96
CA PHE A 233 -11.12 10.06 -1.79
C PHE A 233 -11.82 9.66 -3.09
N ALA A 234 -12.33 10.64 -3.85
CA ALA A 234 -12.96 10.38 -5.13
C ALA A 234 -11.98 9.74 -6.14
N LEU A 235 -10.70 10.21 -6.17
CA LEU A 235 -9.65 9.62 -7.00
C LEU A 235 -9.34 8.18 -6.58
N PHE A 236 -9.15 7.94 -5.27
CA PHE A 236 -8.68 6.65 -4.75
C PHE A 236 -9.78 5.58 -4.76
N LEU A 237 -11.05 5.99 -4.61
CA LEU A 237 -12.19 5.07 -4.70
C LEU A 237 -12.62 4.78 -6.14
N ALA A 238 -12.15 5.57 -7.10
CA ALA A 238 -12.52 5.39 -8.51
C ALA A 238 -11.77 4.22 -9.16
N PRO A 239 -12.32 3.61 -10.22
CA PRO A 239 -11.70 2.47 -10.90
C PRO A 239 -10.34 2.80 -11.53
N VAL A 240 -10.08 4.05 -11.91
CA VAL A 240 -8.89 4.50 -12.65
C VAL A 240 -7.57 4.08 -12.02
N GLY A 241 -7.47 4.05 -10.69
CA GLY A 241 -6.26 3.70 -9.97
C GLY A 241 -6.28 2.33 -9.32
N ALA A 242 -7.35 1.58 -9.49
CA ALA A 242 -7.49 0.26 -8.88
C ALA A 242 -6.43 -0.72 -9.40
N ALA A 243 -6.10 -0.66 -10.70
CA ALA A 243 -5.17 -1.58 -11.35
C ALA A 243 -5.50 -3.06 -11.05
N ALA A 244 -6.79 -3.39 -11.03
CA ALA A 244 -7.30 -4.65 -10.52
C ALA A 244 -6.88 -5.86 -11.36
N GLY A 245 -6.65 -5.66 -12.66
CA GLY A 245 -6.18 -6.69 -13.58
C GLY A 245 -4.90 -7.40 -13.14
N ILE A 246 -4.06 -6.74 -12.32
CA ILE A 246 -2.83 -7.35 -11.79
C ILE A 246 -3.11 -8.67 -11.05
N ASN A 247 -4.24 -8.76 -10.36
CA ASN A 247 -4.63 -9.93 -9.57
C ASN A 247 -5.05 -11.12 -10.44
N LEU A 248 -5.37 -10.88 -11.70
CA LEU A 248 -5.94 -11.86 -12.61
C LEU A 248 -4.95 -12.39 -13.65
N PHE A 249 -3.85 -11.67 -13.93
CA PHE A 249 -2.87 -12.09 -14.95
C PHE A 249 -2.34 -13.50 -14.76
N SER A 250 -2.10 -13.94 -13.53
CA SER A 250 -1.61 -15.30 -13.27
C SER A 250 -2.55 -16.41 -13.73
N GLY A 251 -3.86 -16.12 -13.83
CA GLY A 251 -4.87 -17.05 -14.33
C GLY A 251 -5.05 -17.06 -15.85
N LEU A 252 -4.52 -16.06 -16.56
CA LEU A 252 -4.78 -15.86 -17.98
C LEU A 252 -3.80 -16.58 -18.93
N GLY A 253 -2.79 -17.27 -18.40
CA GLY A 253 -1.73 -17.86 -19.20
C GLY A 253 -2.24 -18.78 -20.32
N ARG A 254 -3.26 -19.61 -20.03
CA ARG A 254 -3.86 -20.52 -21.03
C ARG A 254 -4.57 -19.78 -22.16
N ASP A 255 -5.26 -18.70 -21.83
CA ASP A 255 -6.00 -17.89 -22.81
C ASP A 255 -5.06 -17.19 -23.80
N PHE A 256 -3.83 -16.90 -23.35
CA PHE A 256 -2.78 -16.30 -24.17
C PHE A 256 -1.81 -17.33 -24.77
N HIS A 257 -2.13 -18.62 -24.72
CA HIS A 257 -1.30 -19.70 -25.20
C HIS A 257 0.15 -19.66 -24.64
N THR A 258 0.29 -19.28 -23.38
CA THR A 258 1.57 -19.07 -22.70
C THR A 258 1.88 -20.29 -21.81
N SER A 259 3.13 -20.76 -21.81
CA SER A 259 3.55 -21.86 -20.95
C SER A 259 3.51 -21.45 -19.47
N GLU A 260 3.23 -22.41 -18.59
CA GLU A 260 3.16 -22.18 -17.13
C GLU A 260 4.48 -21.57 -16.59
N HIS A 261 5.62 -22.01 -17.11
CA HIS A 261 6.93 -21.48 -16.73
C HIS A 261 7.06 -19.98 -17.03
N VAL A 262 6.61 -19.54 -18.21
CA VAL A 262 6.62 -18.11 -18.59
C VAL A 262 5.64 -17.33 -17.75
N VAL A 263 4.44 -17.88 -17.48
CA VAL A 263 3.46 -17.22 -16.59
C VAL A 263 4.07 -16.96 -15.22
N VAL A 264 4.66 -17.97 -14.58
CA VAL A 264 5.29 -17.84 -13.25
C VAL A 264 6.42 -16.82 -13.26
N LEU A 265 7.30 -16.87 -14.29
CA LEU A 265 8.42 -15.94 -14.40
C LEU A 265 7.96 -14.50 -14.60
N VAL A 266 6.98 -14.28 -15.49
CA VAL A 266 6.46 -12.95 -15.82
C VAL A 266 5.65 -12.36 -14.68
N THR A 267 4.66 -13.11 -14.15
CA THR A 267 3.77 -12.57 -13.11
C THR A 267 4.43 -12.52 -11.73
N GLY A 268 5.43 -13.35 -11.49
CA GLY A 268 6.22 -13.30 -10.25
C GLY A 268 7.29 -12.22 -10.32
N LEU A 269 8.45 -12.57 -10.89
CA LEU A 269 9.63 -11.68 -10.87
C LEU A 269 9.50 -10.50 -11.84
N GLY A 270 9.05 -10.76 -13.07
CA GLY A 270 8.96 -9.75 -14.12
C GLY A 270 8.05 -8.58 -13.73
N CYS A 271 6.83 -8.89 -13.29
CA CYS A 271 5.86 -7.88 -12.85
C CYS A 271 6.34 -7.09 -11.61
N ALA A 272 7.00 -7.77 -10.65
CA ALA A 272 7.56 -7.08 -9.49
C ALA A 272 8.66 -6.09 -9.85
N ILE A 273 9.55 -6.46 -10.78
CA ILE A 273 10.60 -5.57 -11.29
C ILE A 273 9.96 -4.40 -12.07
N ALA A 274 9.02 -4.69 -12.98
CA ALA A 274 8.35 -3.68 -13.77
C ALA A 274 7.61 -2.67 -12.88
N ALA A 275 6.86 -3.15 -11.87
CA ALA A 275 6.17 -2.31 -10.90
C ALA A 275 7.15 -1.47 -10.04
N SER A 276 8.29 -2.03 -9.65
CA SER A 276 9.33 -1.31 -8.91
C SER A 276 9.96 -0.20 -9.75
N ILE A 277 10.27 -0.46 -11.01
CA ILE A 277 10.75 0.57 -11.95
C ILE A 277 9.70 1.65 -12.13
N GLY A 278 8.44 1.26 -12.35
CA GLY A 278 7.31 2.17 -12.44
C GLY A 278 7.16 3.06 -11.20
N ALA A 279 7.33 2.48 -10.02
CA ALA A 279 7.26 3.22 -8.75
C ALA A 279 8.38 4.25 -8.60
N LEU A 280 9.62 3.95 -9.02
CA LEU A 280 10.72 4.90 -9.02
C LEU A 280 10.49 6.05 -10.01
N VAL A 281 10.07 5.71 -11.24
CA VAL A 281 9.74 6.71 -12.28
C VAL A 281 8.57 7.59 -11.82
N GLY A 282 7.51 6.98 -11.30
CA GLY A 282 6.35 7.69 -10.75
C GLY A 282 6.70 8.57 -9.56
N GLY A 283 7.55 8.06 -8.67
CA GLY A 283 8.04 8.83 -7.51
C GLY A 283 8.87 10.05 -7.94
N TYR A 284 9.75 9.89 -8.91
CA TYR A 284 10.51 11.01 -9.50
C TYR A 284 9.56 12.03 -10.15
N ALA A 285 8.65 11.56 -11.00
CA ALA A 285 7.67 12.41 -11.68
C ALA A 285 6.76 13.17 -10.68
N ALA A 286 6.37 12.55 -9.58
CA ALA A 286 5.54 13.16 -8.53
C ALA A 286 6.21 14.32 -7.78
N ASN A 287 7.54 14.49 -7.90
CA ASN A 287 8.25 15.66 -7.39
C ASN A 287 8.24 16.84 -8.36
N HIS A 288 8.03 16.58 -9.66
CA HIS A 288 8.20 17.58 -10.73
C HIS A 288 6.89 17.97 -11.40
N MET A 289 5.82 17.21 -11.16
CA MET A 289 4.50 17.47 -11.76
C MET A 289 3.36 17.24 -10.77
N SER A 290 2.17 17.72 -11.11
CA SER A 290 0.99 17.54 -10.27
C SER A 290 0.68 16.06 -10.05
N ARG A 291 0.65 15.64 -8.78
CA ARG A 291 0.44 14.25 -8.35
C ARG A 291 -0.91 13.71 -8.78
N GLY A 292 -1.95 14.56 -8.78
CA GLY A 292 -3.28 14.19 -9.27
C GLY A 292 -3.30 13.92 -10.77
N TYR A 293 -2.64 14.76 -11.58
CA TYR A 293 -2.52 14.53 -13.03
C TYR A 293 -1.64 13.32 -13.35
N LEU A 294 -0.57 13.08 -12.57
CA LEU A 294 0.28 11.90 -12.71
C LEU A 294 -0.51 10.62 -12.44
N TYR A 295 -1.32 10.61 -11.36
CA TYR A 295 -2.19 9.49 -11.03
C TYR A 295 -3.19 9.17 -12.15
N LEU A 296 -3.89 10.19 -12.65
CA LEU A 296 -4.84 10.03 -13.77
C LEU A 296 -4.15 9.66 -15.08
N GLY A 297 -2.96 10.20 -15.36
CA GLY A 297 -2.20 9.87 -16.56
C GLY A 297 -1.72 8.41 -16.56
N ALA A 298 -1.24 7.92 -15.44
CA ALA A 298 -0.87 6.51 -15.28
C ALA A 298 -2.11 5.59 -15.40
N GLY A 299 -3.25 6.00 -14.81
CA GLY A 299 -4.53 5.32 -14.97
C GLY A 299 -5.00 5.30 -16.43
N ALA A 300 -4.85 6.40 -17.17
CA ALA A 300 -5.14 6.44 -18.60
C ALA A 300 -4.22 5.48 -19.40
N GLY A 301 -2.96 5.35 -18.99
CA GLY A 301 -2.06 4.33 -19.54
C GLY A 301 -2.56 2.92 -19.30
N ILE A 302 -3.05 2.60 -18.11
CA ILE A 302 -3.66 1.31 -17.78
C ILE A 302 -4.88 1.07 -18.67
N VAL A 303 -5.76 2.06 -18.84
CA VAL A 303 -6.91 1.97 -19.78
C VAL A 303 -6.44 1.61 -21.19
N ALA A 304 -5.40 2.27 -21.69
CA ALA A 304 -4.85 2.00 -23.03
C ALA A 304 -4.33 0.56 -23.15
N VAL A 305 -3.62 0.06 -22.14
CA VAL A 305 -3.13 -1.34 -22.10
C VAL A 305 -4.28 -2.32 -22.06
N SER A 306 -5.28 -2.10 -21.19
CA SER A 306 -6.44 -2.98 -21.06
C SER A 306 -7.24 -3.04 -22.35
N LEU A 307 -7.55 -1.91 -22.97
CA LEU A 307 -8.24 -1.88 -24.26
C LEU A 307 -7.42 -2.52 -25.39
N THR A 308 -6.09 -2.34 -25.37
CA THR A 308 -5.21 -3.01 -26.33
C THR A 308 -5.27 -4.52 -26.17
N LEU A 309 -5.18 -5.04 -24.94
CA LEU A 309 -5.27 -6.47 -24.65
C LEU A 309 -6.65 -7.06 -24.98
N ALA A 310 -7.72 -6.27 -24.83
CA ALA A 310 -9.07 -6.67 -25.25
C ALA A 310 -9.23 -6.81 -26.76
N LEU A 311 -8.52 -5.99 -27.55
CA LEU A 311 -8.69 -5.89 -29.00
C LEU A 311 -7.64 -6.67 -29.80
N THR A 312 -6.48 -6.99 -29.20
CA THR A 312 -5.39 -7.72 -29.86
C THR A 312 -5.58 -9.24 -29.77
N GLY A 313 -4.83 -9.98 -30.61
CA GLY A 313 -4.76 -11.43 -30.52
C GLY A 313 -4.12 -11.90 -29.22
N HIS A 314 -4.66 -12.96 -28.62
CA HIS A 314 -4.20 -13.51 -27.35
C HIS A 314 -2.94 -14.38 -27.57
N THR A 315 -1.79 -13.75 -27.73
CA THR A 315 -0.49 -14.41 -27.93
C THR A 315 0.38 -14.30 -26.67
N ALA A 316 1.36 -15.20 -26.54
CA ALA A 316 2.33 -15.14 -25.44
C ALA A 316 3.08 -13.78 -25.39
N ALA A 317 3.39 -13.19 -26.55
CA ALA A 317 4.02 -11.87 -26.62
C ALA A 317 3.10 -10.76 -26.07
N ALA A 318 1.80 -10.79 -26.41
CA ALA A 318 0.82 -9.85 -25.89
C ALA A 318 0.67 -10.00 -24.36
N PHE A 319 0.66 -11.24 -23.83
CA PHE A 319 0.66 -11.52 -22.41
C PHE A 319 1.87 -10.89 -21.70
N ILE A 320 3.08 -11.18 -22.19
CA ILE A 320 4.33 -10.69 -21.55
C ILE A 320 4.36 -9.17 -21.57
N ALA A 321 4.18 -8.56 -22.74
CA ALA A 321 4.21 -7.11 -22.88
C ALA A 321 3.11 -6.43 -22.06
N GLY A 322 1.88 -6.94 -22.17
CA GLY A 322 0.73 -6.42 -21.43
C GLY A 322 0.92 -6.50 -19.93
N ALA A 323 1.33 -7.65 -19.39
CA ALA A 323 1.55 -7.82 -17.96
C ALA A 323 2.66 -6.89 -17.44
N LEU A 324 3.79 -6.78 -18.13
CA LEU A 324 4.90 -5.93 -17.71
C LEU A 324 4.55 -4.44 -17.77
N ILE A 325 3.93 -3.97 -18.87
CA ILE A 325 3.55 -2.55 -19.02
C ILE A 325 2.45 -2.19 -18.00
N TYR A 326 1.45 -3.05 -17.84
CA TYR A 326 0.39 -2.86 -16.86
C TYR A 326 0.96 -2.72 -15.44
N ASN A 327 1.88 -3.59 -15.05
CA ASN A 327 2.51 -3.54 -13.74
C ASN A 327 3.43 -2.33 -13.58
N ALA A 328 4.17 -1.93 -14.61
CA ALA A 328 4.96 -0.70 -14.57
C ALA A 328 4.08 0.54 -14.33
N LEU A 329 2.95 0.65 -15.03
CA LEU A 329 1.97 1.72 -14.81
C LEU A 329 1.31 1.65 -13.43
N THR A 330 1.04 0.45 -12.91
CA THR A 330 0.57 0.24 -11.54
C THR A 330 1.58 0.79 -10.52
N GLY A 331 2.88 0.58 -10.75
CA GLY A 331 3.93 1.18 -9.93
C GLY A 331 3.87 2.71 -9.92
N VAL A 332 3.65 3.34 -11.08
CA VAL A 332 3.45 4.80 -11.19
C VAL A 332 2.20 5.25 -10.42
N VAL A 333 1.08 4.52 -10.56
CA VAL A 333 -0.18 4.81 -9.85
C VAL A 333 0.05 4.79 -8.35
N TYR A 334 0.66 3.74 -7.80
CA TYR A 334 0.87 3.60 -6.36
C TYR A 334 1.87 4.62 -5.79
N ALA A 335 2.92 4.96 -6.55
CA ALA A 335 3.83 6.02 -6.15
C ALA A 335 3.14 7.40 -6.13
N SER A 336 2.34 7.71 -7.15
CA SER A 336 1.56 8.95 -7.18
C SER A 336 0.45 8.99 -6.13
N PHE A 337 -0.21 7.85 -5.83
CA PHE A 337 -1.14 7.68 -4.73
C PHE A 337 -0.51 8.04 -3.39
N ASN A 338 0.63 7.42 -3.05
CA ASN A 338 1.30 7.69 -1.78
C ASN A 338 1.79 9.14 -1.69
N ALA A 339 2.38 9.69 -2.77
CA ALA A 339 2.84 11.08 -2.80
C ALA A 339 1.68 12.08 -2.64
N LEU A 340 0.53 11.80 -3.27
CA LEU A 340 -0.70 12.59 -3.10
C LEU A 340 -1.27 12.43 -1.70
N GLY A 341 -1.29 11.21 -1.16
CA GLY A 341 -1.71 10.94 0.22
C GLY A 341 -0.90 11.74 1.23
N PHE A 342 0.43 11.77 1.12
CA PHE A 342 1.30 12.61 1.95
C PHE A 342 1.03 14.10 1.80
N GLN A 343 0.72 14.56 0.57
CA GLN A 343 0.35 15.97 0.33
C GLN A 343 -0.97 16.33 1.01
N LEU A 344 -2.00 15.50 0.87
CA LEU A 344 -3.33 15.74 1.42
C LEU A 344 -3.36 15.68 2.95
N THR A 345 -2.53 14.82 3.55
CA THR A 345 -2.38 14.73 4.99
C THR A 345 -1.69 15.98 5.54
N GLY A 346 -0.70 16.51 4.82
CA GLY A 346 0.07 17.68 5.22
C GLY A 346 1.14 17.36 6.27
N GLN A 347 2.01 18.34 6.50
CA GLN A 347 3.03 18.24 7.55
C GLN A 347 2.40 18.46 8.94
N LYS A 348 2.95 17.79 9.95
CA LYS A 348 2.57 17.96 11.37
C LYS A 348 1.09 17.58 11.68
N SER A 349 0.43 16.79 10.82
CA SER A 349 -0.93 16.32 11.09
C SER A 349 -0.95 15.42 12.35
N ALA A 350 -1.82 15.76 13.31
CA ALA A 350 -2.01 14.95 14.52
C ALA A 350 -2.62 13.56 14.22
N VAL A 351 -3.34 13.43 13.11
CA VAL A 351 -4.07 12.22 12.69
C VAL A 351 -3.52 11.62 11.39
N ALA A 352 -2.22 11.81 11.13
CA ALA A 352 -1.61 11.42 9.86
C ALA A 352 -1.75 9.92 9.58
N SER A 353 -1.54 9.05 10.57
CA SER A 353 -1.64 7.60 10.39
C SER A 353 -3.07 7.19 10.05
N THR A 354 -4.05 7.72 10.77
CA THR A 354 -5.48 7.43 10.53
C THR A 354 -5.94 7.93 9.16
N GLN A 355 -5.55 9.15 8.77
CA GLN A 355 -5.93 9.73 7.49
C GLN A 355 -5.35 8.97 6.29
N LEU A 356 -4.06 8.60 6.36
CA LEU A 356 -3.41 7.79 5.32
C LEU A 356 -4.00 6.38 5.24
N ALA A 357 -4.34 5.78 6.38
CA ALA A 357 -5.00 4.48 6.41
C ALA A 357 -6.39 4.52 5.77
N LEU A 358 -7.15 5.60 5.94
CA LEU A 358 -8.43 5.80 5.25
C LEU A 358 -8.26 5.93 3.73
N PHE A 359 -7.25 6.66 3.26
CA PHE A 359 -6.94 6.73 1.82
C PHE A 359 -6.55 5.36 1.27
N THR A 360 -5.75 4.58 2.02
CA THR A 360 -5.39 3.21 1.66
C THR A 360 -6.62 2.30 1.62
N ALA A 361 -7.54 2.44 2.57
CA ALA A 361 -8.79 1.69 2.56
C ALA A 361 -9.65 2.02 1.32
N ALA A 362 -9.68 3.28 0.89
CA ALA A 362 -10.41 3.69 -0.31
C ALA A 362 -9.86 3.04 -1.59
N ILE A 363 -8.53 3.06 -1.80
CA ILE A 363 -7.93 2.42 -2.98
C ILE A 363 -8.07 0.90 -2.92
N ASN A 364 -7.93 0.28 -1.75
CA ASN A 364 -8.15 -1.15 -1.59
C ASN A 364 -9.60 -1.56 -1.90
N ALA A 365 -10.58 -0.74 -1.50
CA ALA A 365 -11.97 -0.95 -1.88
C ALA A 365 -12.16 -0.91 -3.41
N ALA A 366 -11.49 0.05 -4.10
CA ALA A 366 -11.49 0.11 -5.56
C ALA A 366 -10.90 -1.15 -6.19
N VAL A 367 -9.78 -1.65 -5.68
CA VAL A 367 -9.17 -2.92 -6.12
C VAL A 367 -10.16 -4.08 -5.98
N VAL A 368 -10.86 -4.18 -4.85
CA VAL A 368 -11.78 -5.29 -4.56
C VAL A 368 -12.96 -5.29 -5.52
N TYR A 369 -13.69 -4.17 -5.64
CA TYR A 369 -14.87 -4.15 -6.51
C TYR A 369 -14.49 -4.25 -7.99
N MET A 370 -13.35 -3.70 -8.42
CA MET A 370 -12.89 -3.84 -9.80
C MET A 370 -12.42 -5.25 -10.10
N THR A 371 -11.67 -5.92 -9.22
CA THR A 371 -11.30 -7.34 -9.38
C THR A 371 -12.55 -8.21 -9.55
N TRP A 372 -13.60 -7.93 -8.77
CA TRP A 372 -14.88 -8.62 -8.94
C TRP A 372 -15.54 -8.32 -10.29
N ALA A 373 -15.59 -7.06 -10.70
CA ALA A 373 -16.18 -6.64 -11.96
C ALA A 373 -15.44 -7.25 -13.17
N ASP A 374 -14.11 -7.22 -13.14
CA ASP A 374 -13.24 -7.85 -14.16
C ASP A 374 -13.46 -9.36 -14.23
N GLY A 375 -13.61 -10.00 -13.06
CA GLY A 375 -13.97 -11.42 -12.98
C GLY A 375 -15.33 -11.72 -13.58
N GLN A 376 -16.35 -10.86 -13.40
CA GLN A 376 -17.64 -11.00 -14.10
C GLN A 376 -17.48 -10.79 -15.60
N GLY A 377 -16.70 -9.81 -16.03
CA GLY A 377 -16.36 -9.60 -17.43
C GLY A 377 -15.74 -10.84 -18.07
N TYR A 378 -14.77 -11.46 -17.38
CA TYR A 378 -14.14 -12.70 -17.79
C TYR A 378 -15.15 -13.86 -17.90
N LYS A 379 -16.00 -14.02 -16.89
CA LYS A 379 -17.01 -15.10 -16.85
C LYS A 379 -17.95 -15.07 -18.06
N HIS A 380 -18.33 -13.88 -18.53
CA HIS A 380 -19.32 -13.74 -19.61
C HIS A 380 -18.69 -13.65 -21.01
N PHE A 381 -17.50 -13.08 -21.14
CA PHE A 381 -16.89 -12.76 -22.43
C PHE A 381 -15.40 -13.15 -22.52
N GLY A 382 -14.91 -13.98 -21.57
CA GLY A 382 -13.51 -14.41 -21.52
C GLY A 382 -12.54 -13.24 -21.30
N VAL A 383 -11.31 -13.39 -21.76
CA VAL A 383 -10.24 -12.39 -21.62
C VAL A 383 -10.64 -11.01 -22.14
N ARG A 384 -11.35 -10.96 -23.28
CA ARG A 384 -11.86 -9.69 -23.84
C ARG A 384 -12.76 -8.97 -22.85
N GLY A 385 -13.69 -9.70 -22.21
CA GLY A 385 -14.63 -9.14 -21.26
C GLY A 385 -13.93 -8.58 -20.04
N LEU A 386 -12.92 -9.26 -19.50
CA LEU A 386 -12.11 -8.79 -18.39
C LEU A 386 -11.51 -7.43 -18.72
N PHE A 387 -10.72 -7.34 -19.80
CA PHE A 387 -10.01 -6.12 -20.15
C PHE A 387 -10.90 -5.00 -20.67
N LEU A 388 -12.08 -5.33 -21.25
CA LEU A 388 -13.08 -4.31 -21.59
C LEU A 388 -13.69 -3.68 -20.34
N VAL A 389 -14.00 -4.48 -19.31
CA VAL A 389 -14.57 -3.97 -18.06
C VAL A 389 -13.53 -3.08 -17.35
N ASP A 390 -12.30 -3.56 -17.18
CA ASP A 390 -11.20 -2.80 -16.56
C ASP A 390 -10.95 -1.46 -17.30
N GLY A 391 -10.83 -1.52 -18.63
CA GLY A 391 -10.58 -0.37 -19.47
C GLY A 391 -11.74 0.62 -19.53
N LEU A 392 -12.97 0.16 -19.78
CA LEU A 392 -14.12 1.05 -19.96
C LEU A 392 -14.59 1.68 -18.65
N ALA A 393 -14.63 0.93 -17.54
CA ALA A 393 -14.98 1.49 -16.23
C ALA A 393 -14.01 2.61 -15.84
N SER A 394 -12.71 2.38 -16.05
CA SER A 394 -11.67 3.38 -15.79
C SER A 394 -11.76 4.56 -16.76
N ALA A 395 -12.01 4.34 -18.06
CA ALA A 395 -12.13 5.41 -19.06
C ALA A 395 -13.32 6.34 -18.77
N VAL A 396 -14.48 5.79 -18.40
CA VAL A 396 -15.66 6.59 -18.03
C VAL A 396 -15.38 7.48 -16.82
N ALA A 397 -14.65 6.96 -15.83
CA ALA A 397 -14.31 7.71 -14.63
C ALA A 397 -13.25 8.81 -14.86
N LEU A 398 -12.39 8.70 -15.88
CA LEU A 398 -11.31 9.65 -16.15
C LEU A 398 -11.81 11.08 -16.35
N VAL A 399 -12.87 11.29 -17.14
CA VAL A 399 -13.36 12.63 -17.50
C VAL A 399 -13.83 13.42 -16.27
N PRO A 400 -14.77 12.91 -15.44
CA PRO A 400 -15.20 13.63 -14.25
C PRO A 400 -14.07 13.83 -13.24
N LEU A 401 -13.15 12.84 -13.10
CA LEU A 401 -12.02 12.97 -12.20
C LEU A 401 -11.02 14.03 -12.65
N LEU A 402 -10.77 14.17 -13.96
CA LEU A 402 -9.92 15.22 -14.50
C LEU A 402 -10.48 16.61 -14.16
N LEU A 403 -11.80 16.79 -14.25
CA LEU A 403 -12.47 18.04 -13.86
C LEU A 403 -12.36 18.29 -12.35
N LEU A 404 -12.47 17.25 -11.53
CA LEU A 404 -12.31 17.35 -10.07
C LEU A 404 -10.87 17.73 -9.68
N VAL A 405 -9.85 17.11 -10.28
CA VAL A 405 -8.45 17.45 -10.04
C VAL A 405 -8.16 18.88 -10.43
N ARG A 406 -8.63 19.31 -11.62
CA ARG A 406 -8.43 20.68 -12.12
C ARG A 406 -8.99 21.73 -11.17
N ARG A 407 -10.10 21.45 -10.48
CA ARG A 407 -10.80 22.40 -9.61
C ARG A 407 -10.44 22.28 -8.14
N GLY A 408 -9.94 21.14 -7.69
CA GLY A 408 -9.89 20.78 -6.28
C GLY A 408 -8.51 20.45 -5.71
N LEU A 409 -7.46 20.35 -6.53
CA LEU A 409 -6.11 20.11 -6.02
C LEU A 409 -5.20 21.32 -6.30
N PRO A 410 -4.33 21.71 -5.33
CA PRO A 410 -3.36 22.77 -5.52
C PRO A 410 -2.33 22.38 -6.61
N LYS A 411 -1.79 23.39 -7.29
CA LYS A 411 -0.71 23.20 -8.26
C LYS A 411 0.60 22.86 -7.54
N VAL A 412 1.54 22.27 -8.28
CA VAL A 412 2.89 22.00 -7.76
C VAL A 412 3.55 23.32 -7.37
N GLY A 413 4.06 23.40 -6.13
CA GLY A 413 4.71 24.61 -5.59
C GLY A 413 3.77 25.57 -4.86
N GLU A 414 2.46 25.44 -4.97
CA GLU A 414 1.52 26.16 -4.12
C GLU A 414 1.37 25.42 -2.79
N THR A 415 1.71 26.08 -1.68
CA THR A 415 1.35 25.57 -0.36
C THR A 415 -0.16 25.67 -0.15
N LEU A 416 -0.73 24.78 0.69
CA LEU A 416 -2.17 24.80 1.00
C LEU A 416 -2.65 26.14 1.58
N GLU A 417 -1.74 27.00 2.05
CA GLU A 417 -2.02 28.34 2.55
C GLU A 417 -2.09 29.38 1.42
N GLU A 418 -1.24 29.27 0.40
CA GLU A 418 -1.26 30.16 -0.77
C GLU A 418 -2.47 29.94 -1.69
N ALA A 419 -2.97 28.71 -1.77
CA ALA A 419 -4.18 28.37 -2.55
C ALA A 419 -5.49 28.89 -1.91
N LYS A 420 -5.44 29.42 -0.68
CA LYS A 420 -6.59 30.00 0.04
C LYS A 420 -6.63 31.53 0.05
N ALA A 421 -5.55 32.19 -0.34
CA ALA A 421 -5.45 33.64 -0.52
C ALA A 421 -5.87 34.04 -1.94
#